data_4cfa7d3b8751640e16374ba46c0dbad9
#
_entry.id   4cfa7d3b8751640e16374ba46c0dbad9
#
_cell.length_a   1.000
_cell.length_b   1.000
_cell.length_c   1.000
_cell.angle_alpha   90.00
_cell.angle_beta   90.00
_cell.angle_gamma   90.00
#
_symmetry.space_group_name_H-M   'P 1'
#
loop_
_entity.id
_entity.type
_entity.pdbx_description
1 polymer ?
#
loop_
_entity_poly.entity_id
_entity_poly.type
_entity_poly.pdbx_seq_one_letter_code
_entity_poly.pdbx_strand_id
1 'polypeptide(L)'
;MEIITASPSDLETVKHISHATIKAIYPRYYPAGAVEFFLAHHSSENILRDLEAGFVSLAVHEGKTVGTVTVSGDEINRLFVLPEYQGKGFGVALLRFAEGKIAETYGTARLDSSLPAKTLYARKGYMVISSDSIKTDNGDYLCYDTMIKRVTKNAD
;
A
#
# COMPACT_ATOMS: atom_id res chain seq x y z
N MET A 1 -3.66 -8.46 -16.87
CA MET A 1 -3.20 -7.37 -15.97
C MET A 1 -1.72 -7.14 -16.23
N GLU A 2 -1.33 -5.91 -16.29
CA GLU A 2 0.05 -5.45 -16.43
C GLU A 2 0.42 -4.58 -15.23
N ILE A 3 1.68 -4.65 -14.77
CA ILE A 3 2.19 -3.75 -13.73
C ILE A 3 3.29 -2.91 -14.35
N ILE A 4 3.12 -1.61 -14.32
CA ILE A 4 4.02 -0.63 -14.94
C ILE A 4 4.61 0.31 -13.88
N THR A 5 5.80 0.83 -14.13
CA THR A 5 6.38 1.89 -13.31
C THR A 5 5.65 3.20 -13.58
N ALA A 6 5.19 3.86 -12.52
CA ALA A 6 4.54 5.17 -12.62
C ALA A 6 5.57 6.30 -12.78
N SER A 7 5.13 7.39 -13.37
CA SER A 7 5.89 8.63 -13.54
C SER A 7 5.22 9.80 -12.79
N PRO A 8 5.88 10.95 -12.61
CA PRO A 8 5.26 12.12 -12.00
C PRO A 8 3.94 12.57 -12.64
N SER A 9 3.73 12.29 -13.93
CA SER A 9 2.46 12.55 -14.62
C SER A 9 1.28 11.71 -14.11
N ASP A 10 1.54 10.63 -13.36
CA ASP A 10 0.52 9.77 -12.78
C ASP A 10 0.06 10.20 -11.38
N LEU A 11 0.50 11.38 -10.91
CA LEU A 11 0.18 11.88 -9.56
C LEU A 11 -1.31 11.81 -9.23
N GLU A 12 -2.16 12.34 -10.09
CA GLU A 12 -3.62 12.38 -9.87
C GLU A 12 -4.22 10.97 -9.87
N THR A 13 -3.71 10.08 -10.70
CA THR A 13 -4.15 8.67 -10.73
C THR A 13 -3.82 7.96 -9.42
N VAL A 14 -2.60 8.07 -8.94
CA VAL A 14 -2.18 7.45 -7.66
C VAL A 14 -2.96 8.04 -6.49
N LYS A 15 -3.13 9.35 -6.47
CA LYS A 15 -3.90 10.04 -5.44
C LYS A 15 -5.37 9.60 -5.44
N HIS A 16 -5.99 9.52 -6.61
CA HIS A 16 -7.37 9.06 -6.74
C HIS A 16 -7.54 7.64 -6.19
N ILE A 17 -6.69 6.70 -6.59
CA ILE A 17 -6.75 5.32 -6.11
C ILE A 17 -6.62 5.26 -4.58
N SER A 18 -5.63 5.95 -4.03
CA SER A 18 -5.38 5.98 -2.59
C SER A 18 -6.54 6.59 -1.82
N HIS A 19 -6.97 7.79 -2.19
CA HIS A 19 -8.02 8.52 -1.49
C HIS A 19 -9.40 7.89 -1.65
N ALA A 20 -9.77 7.42 -2.84
CA ALA A 20 -11.04 6.75 -3.07
C ALA A 20 -11.15 5.47 -2.21
N THR A 21 -10.08 4.69 -2.13
CA THR A 21 -10.03 3.46 -1.32
C THR A 21 -10.12 3.78 0.17
N ILE A 22 -9.34 4.75 0.66
CA ILE A 22 -9.37 5.16 2.06
C ILE A 22 -10.77 5.66 2.44
N LYS A 23 -11.37 6.55 1.67
CA LYS A 23 -12.70 7.11 1.94
C LYS A 23 -13.81 6.06 1.92
N ALA A 24 -13.71 5.05 1.06
CA ALA A 24 -14.72 4.00 0.94
C ALA A 24 -14.65 2.96 2.07
N ILE A 25 -13.44 2.63 2.55
CA ILE A 25 -13.20 1.46 3.40
C ILE A 25 -12.84 1.85 4.84
N TYR A 26 -11.93 2.80 5.03
CA TYR A 26 -11.34 3.11 6.33
C TYR A 26 -12.34 3.64 7.38
N PRO A 27 -13.40 4.40 7.04
CA PRO A 27 -14.39 4.82 8.03
C PRO A 27 -15.09 3.69 8.78
N ARG A 28 -15.07 2.48 8.24
CA ARG A 28 -15.62 1.28 8.91
C ARG A 28 -14.70 0.73 10.00
N TYR A 29 -13.44 1.13 10.02
CA TYR A 29 -12.40 0.59 10.89
C TYR A 29 -11.79 1.63 11.82
N TYR A 30 -11.85 2.90 11.45
CA TYR A 30 -11.15 3.99 12.12
C TYR A 30 -12.06 5.19 12.41
N PRO A 31 -11.81 5.93 13.50
CA PRO A 31 -12.45 7.21 13.74
C PRO A 31 -12.04 8.27 12.70
N ALA A 32 -12.81 9.34 12.60
CA ALA A 32 -12.65 10.38 11.60
C ALA A 32 -11.22 10.99 11.55
N GLY A 33 -10.62 11.26 12.72
CA GLY A 33 -9.28 11.81 12.78
C GLY A 33 -8.20 10.87 12.23
N ALA A 34 -8.37 9.56 12.40
CA ALA A 34 -7.47 8.57 11.82
C ALA A 34 -7.63 8.49 10.29
N VAL A 35 -8.85 8.57 9.77
CA VAL A 35 -9.11 8.63 8.32
C VAL A 35 -8.44 9.86 7.71
N GLU A 36 -8.57 11.04 8.33
CA GLU A 36 -7.92 12.27 7.87
C GLU A 36 -6.40 12.16 7.91
N PHE A 37 -5.84 11.51 8.93
CA PHE A 37 -4.41 11.23 9.00
C PHE A 37 -3.93 10.41 7.80
N PHE A 38 -4.63 9.34 7.44
CA PHE A 38 -4.28 8.53 6.27
C PHE A 38 -4.37 9.33 4.97
N LEU A 39 -5.40 10.16 4.81
CA LEU A 39 -5.52 11.02 3.63
C LEU A 39 -4.35 12.01 3.53
N ALA A 40 -3.94 12.62 4.64
CA ALA A 40 -2.79 13.54 4.70
C ALA A 40 -1.47 12.82 4.47
N HIS A 41 -1.32 11.58 4.97
CA HIS A 41 -0.13 10.75 4.73
C HIS A 41 0.06 10.42 3.24
N HIS A 42 -1.04 10.32 2.49
CA HIS A 42 -1.05 10.14 1.04
C HIS A 42 -1.40 11.46 0.32
N SER A 43 -0.75 12.54 0.73
CA SER A 43 -0.85 13.85 0.09
C SER A 43 -0.20 13.88 -1.29
N SER A 44 -0.56 14.88 -2.10
CA SER A 44 0.09 15.10 -3.39
C SER A 44 1.61 15.23 -3.26
N GLU A 45 2.08 15.95 -2.24
CA GLU A 45 3.51 16.12 -1.98
C GLU A 45 4.22 14.78 -1.69
N ASN A 46 3.67 13.96 -0.80
CA ASN A 46 4.24 12.67 -0.45
C ASN A 46 4.22 11.69 -1.64
N ILE A 47 3.14 11.67 -2.40
CA ILE A 47 3.03 10.84 -3.61
C ILE A 47 4.02 11.29 -4.68
N LEU A 48 4.13 12.59 -4.94
CA LEU A 48 5.04 13.13 -5.96
C LEU A 48 6.50 12.77 -5.65
N ARG A 49 6.91 12.90 -4.40
CA ARG A 49 8.25 12.49 -3.95
C ARG A 49 8.56 11.03 -4.28
N ASP A 50 7.61 10.13 -4.01
CA ASP A 50 7.78 8.71 -4.31
C ASP A 50 7.76 8.42 -5.82
N LEU A 51 6.97 9.15 -6.60
CA LEU A 51 6.95 9.08 -8.06
C LEU A 51 8.29 9.53 -8.67
N GLU A 52 8.82 10.65 -8.21
CA GLU A 52 10.12 11.18 -8.65
C GLU A 52 11.27 10.22 -8.31
N ALA A 53 11.17 9.50 -7.20
CA ALA A 53 12.13 8.48 -6.81
C ALA A 53 12.00 7.16 -7.60
N GLY A 54 10.95 6.99 -8.40
CA GLY A 54 10.72 5.77 -9.16
C GLY A 54 10.18 4.59 -8.33
N PHE A 55 9.61 4.86 -7.16
CA PHE A 55 9.18 3.83 -6.21
C PHE A 55 7.77 3.30 -6.48
N VAL A 56 6.99 3.99 -7.30
CA VAL A 56 5.56 3.71 -7.48
C VAL A 56 5.31 2.87 -8.72
N SER A 57 4.46 1.86 -8.57
CA SER A 57 3.98 1.03 -9.67
C SER A 57 2.45 1.02 -9.73
N LEU A 58 1.92 0.86 -10.94
CA LEU A 58 0.49 0.84 -11.22
C LEU A 58 0.08 -0.50 -11.80
N ALA A 59 -1.04 -1.03 -11.33
CA ALA A 59 -1.70 -2.18 -11.96
C ALA A 59 -2.70 -1.69 -13.00
N VAL A 60 -2.53 -2.13 -14.24
CA VAL A 60 -3.41 -1.81 -15.36
C VAL A 60 -4.15 -3.06 -15.81
N HIS A 61 -5.46 -2.98 -15.92
CA HIS A 61 -6.32 -4.05 -16.38
C HIS A 61 -7.34 -3.52 -17.39
N GLU A 62 -7.36 -4.12 -18.58
CA GLU A 62 -8.24 -3.69 -19.68
C GLU A 62 -8.14 -2.17 -19.98
N GLY A 63 -6.91 -1.65 -19.99
CA GLY A 63 -6.64 -0.23 -20.25
C GLY A 63 -6.99 0.73 -19.12
N LYS A 64 -7.39 0.23 -17.95
CA LYS A 64 -7.71 1.04 -16.76
C LYS A 64 -6.72 0.80 -15.65
N THR A 65 -6.30 1.86 -14.97
CA THR A 65 -5.49 1.74 -13.76
C THR A 65 -6.39 1.38 -12.58
N VAL A 66 -6.14 0.22 -11.97
CA VAL A 66 -7.01 -0.37 -10.94
C VAL A 66 -6.38 -0.42 -9.56
N GLY A 67 -5.07 -0.25 -9.46
CA GLY A 67 -4.35 -0.31 -8.19
C GLY A 67 -2.96 0.29 -8.26
N THR A 68 -2.34 0.45 -7.10
CA THR A 68 -0.99 1.00 -6.95
C THR A 68 -0.24 0.32 -5.81
N VAL A 69 1.07 0.29 -5.91
CA VAL A 69 1.97 -0.10 -4.82
C VAL A 69 3.23 0.75 -4.87
N THR A 70 3.73 1.12 -3.70
CA THR A 70 5.00 1.83 -3.54
C THR A 70 5.99 0.92 -2.82
N VAL A 71 7.20 0.79 -3.36
CA VAL A 71 8.30 0.04 -2.76
C VAL A 71 9.50 0.96 -2.58
N SER A 72 9.92 1.13 -1.33
CA SER A 72 11.11 1.90 -0.97
C SER A 72 12.01 1.06 -0.08
N GLY A 73 13.19 0.69 -0.57
CA GLY A 73 14.06 -0.25 0.14
C GLY A 73 13.39 -1.60 0.34
N ASP A 74 13.29 -2.04 1.57
CA ASP A 74 12.61 -3.28 1.99
C ASP A 74 11.14 -3.08 2.37
N GLU A 75 10.62 -1.86 2.23
CA GLU A 75 9.30 -1.46 2.71
C GLU A 75 8.27 -1.35 1.59
N ILE A 76 7.09 -1.95 1.85
CA ILE A 76 5.91 -1.84 0.99
C ILE A 76 4.98 -0.80 1.58
N ASN A 77 4.68 0.22 0.79
CA ASN A 77 3.76 1.30 1.14
C ASN A 77 2.65 1.44 0.10
N ARG A 78 1.58 2.12 0.47
CA ARG A 78 0.53 2.56 -0.45
C ARG A 78 0.04 1.44 -1.38
N LEU A 79 -0.21 0.25 -0.83
CA LEU A 79 -0.80 -0.84 -1.58
C LEU A 79 -2.32 -0.68 -1.55
N PHE A 80 -2.88 -0.19 -2.63
CA PHE A 80 -4.32 0.05 -2.78
C PHE A 80 -4.85 -0.50 -4.09
N VAL A 81 -6.06 -1.05 -4.04
CA VAL A 81 -6.87 -1.43 -5.20
C VAL A 81 -8.20 -0.71 -5.10
N LEU A 82 -8.64 -0.07 -6.17
CA LEU A 82 -9.94 0.60 -6.21
C LEU A 82 -11.06 -0.34 -5.72
N PRO A 83 -12.04 0.15 -4.94
CA PRO A 83 -13.06 -0.69 -4.30
C PRO A 83 -13.78 -1.62 -5.29
N GLU A 84 -14.13 -1.15 -6.46
CA GLU A 84 -14.84 -1.90 -7.51
C GLU A 84 -14.00 -3.03 -8.16
N TYR A 85 -12.68 -3.00 -7.94
CA TYR A 85 -11.74 -4.02 -8.44
C TYR A 85 -11.22 -4.95 -7.35
N GLN A 86 -11.64 -4.78 -6.11
CA GLN A 86 -11.24 -5.66 -5.01
C GLN A 86 -11.87 -7.06 -5.11
N GLY A 87 -11.26 -8.04 -4.46
CA GLY A 87 -11.72 -9.43 -4.49
C GLY A 87 -11.45 -10.17 -5.80
N LYS A 88 -10.67 -9.59 -6.71
CA LYS A 88 -10.34 -10.15 -8.03
C LYS A 88 -8.86 -10.55 -8.18
N GLY A 89 -8.10 -10.50 -7.09
CA GLY A 89 -6.69 -10.90 -7.05
C GLY A 89 -5.67 -9.81 -7.38
N PHE A 90 -6.08 -8.58 -7.69
CA PHE A 90 -5.16 -7.48 -8.03
C PHE A 90 -4.24 -7.10 -6.87
N GLY A 91 -4.77 -7.05 -5.64
CA GLY A 91 -3.96 -6.75 -4.46
C GLY A 91 -2.90 -7.81 -4.19
N VAL A 92 -3.22 -9.08 -4.38
CA VAL A 92 -2.25 -10.18 -4.25
C VAL A 92 -1.18 -10.10 -5.33
N ALA A 93 -1.55 -9.74 -6.55
CA ALA A 93 -0.59 -9.59 -7.64
C ALA A 93 0.37 -8.41 -7.41
N LEU A 94 -0.14 -7.27 -6.94
CA LEU A 94 0.68 -6.12 -6.54
C LEU A 94 1.63 -6.48 -5.38
N LEU A 95 1.15 -7.23 -4.40
CA LEU A 95 1.97 -7.67 -3.27
C LEU A 95 3.11 -8.58 -3.73
N ARG A 96 2.83 -9.57 -4.57
CA ARG A 96 3.86 -10.46 -5.15
C ARG A 96 4.89 -9.70 -5.98
N PHE A 97 4.45 -8.73 -6.75
CA PHE A 97 5.34 -7.87 -7.52
C PHE A 97 6.28 -7.08 -6.60
N ALA A 98 5.75 -6.48 -5.54
CA ALA A 98 6.54 -5.76 -4.54
C ALA A 98 7.54 -6.67 -3.84
N GLU A 99 7.12 -7.85 -3.42
CA GLU A 99 7.98 -8.87 -2.81
C GLU A 99 9.12 -9.28 -3.75
N GLY A 100 8.83 -9.47 -5.03
CA GLY A 100 9.83 -9.78 -6.05
C GLY A 100 10.89 -8.68 -6.20
N LYS A 101 10.47 -7.42 -6.26
CA LYS A 101 11.39 -6.27 -6.28
C LYS A 101 12.27 -6.21 -5.03
N ILE A 102 11.71 -6.39 -3.86
CA ILE A 102 12.44 -6.38 -2.60
C ILE A 102 13.46 -7.52 -2.56
N ALA A 103 13.08 -8.71 -3.00
CA ALA A 103 13.93 -9.90 -2.99
C ALA A 103 15.18 -9.78 -3.88
N GLU A 104 15.23 -8.83 -4.81
CA GLU A 104 16.44 -8.57 -5.61
C GLU A 104 17.62 -8.11 -4.75
N THR A 105 17.33 -7.39 -3.65
CA THR A 105 18.35 -6.77 -2.80
C THR A 105 18.23 -7.17 -1.33
N TYR A 106 17.01 -7.40 -0.84
CA TYR A 106 16.71 -7.65 0.57
C TYR A 106 16.15 -9.06 0.79
N GLY A 107 16.39 -9.61 1.95
CA GLY A 107 15.85 -10.94 2.35
C GLY A 107 14.52 -10.88 3.11
N THR A 108 14.03 -9.70 3.42
CA THR A 108 12.82 -9.47 4.20
C THR A 108 12.04 -8.30 3.64
N ALA A 109 10.74 -8.46 3.47
CA ALA A 109 9.80 -7.39 3.18
C ALA A 109 9.13 -6.93 4.47
N ARG A 110 8.93 -5.62 4.61
CA ARG A 110 8.33 -4.96 5.76
C ARG A 110 7.17 -4.08 5.33
N LEU A 111 6.15 -3.99 6.15
CA LEU A 111 5.04 -3.06 5.96
C LEU A 111 4.40 -2.67 7.29
N ASP A 112 3.75 -1.52 7.29
CA ASP A 112 2.85 -1.10 8.35
C ASP A 112 1.41 -1.39 7.88
N SER A 113 0.77 -2.35 8.57
CA SER A 113 -0.55 -2.82 8.16
C SER A 113 -1.65 -1.97 8.75
N SER A 114 -2.56 -1.49 7.89
CA SER A 114 -3.86 -0.99 8.33
C SER A 114 -4.74 -2.13 8.82
N LEU A 115 -5.77 -1.83 9.63
CA LEU A 115 -6.72 -2.82 10.12
C LEU A 115 -7.44 -3.59 8.99
N PRO A 116 -7.96 -2.92 7.92
CA PRO A 116 -8.62 -3.65 6.84
C PRO A 116 -7.71 -4.62 6.07
N ALA A 117 -6.41 -4.37 6.02
CA ALA A 117 -5.46 -5.18 5.24
C ALA A 117 -4.78 -6.30 6.04
N LYS A 118 -4.85 -6.25 7.37
CA LYS A 118 -4.11 -7.17 8.26
C LYS A 118 -4.35 -8.65 7.96
N THR A 119 -5.60 -9.04 7.73
CA THR A 119 -5.95 -10.44 7.44
C THR A 119 -5.32 -10.91 6.13
N LEU A 120 -5.29 -10.06 5.10
CA LEU A 120 -4.64 -10.38 3.84
C LEU A 120 -3.14 -10.65 4.05
N TYR A 121 -2.46 -9.75 4.73
CA TYR A 121 -1.02 -9.91 4.98
C TYR A 121 -0.70 -11.16 5.82
N ALA A 122 -1.47 -11.40 6.89
CA ALA A 122 -1.29 -12.60 7.71
C ALA A 122 -1.45 -13.89 6.88
N ARG A 123 -2.45 -13.96 6.01
CA ARG A 123 -2.66 -15.10 5.09
C ARG A 123 -1.54 -15.26 4.06
N LYS A 124 -0.81 -14.20 3.76
CA LYS A 124 0.32 -14.22 2.83
C LYS A 124 1.68 -14.44 3.51
N GLY A 125 1.68 -14.78 4.79
CA GLY A 125 2.86 -15.17 5.54
C GLY A 125 3.56 -14.04 6.27
N TYR A 126 2.94 -12.86 6.38
CA TYR A 126 3.46 -11.77 7.20
C TYR A 126 3.19 -12.02 8.67
N MET A 127 4.15 -11.69 9.51
CA MET A 127 4.07 -11.80 10.97
C MET A 127 4.20 -10.43 11.61
N VAL A 128 3.39 -10.16 12.62
CA VAL A 128 3.45 -8.94 13.43
C VAL A 128 4.73 -8.96 14.27
N ILE A 129 5.52 -7.89 14.19
CA ILE A 129 6.70 -7.67 15.03
C ILE A 129 6.51 -6.55 16.04
N SER A 130 5.61 -5.61 15.79
CA SER A 130 5.21 -4.58 16.75
C SER A 130 3.81 -4.08 16.46
N SER A 131 3.15 -3.56 17.51
CA SER A 131 1.86 -2.87 17.42
C SER A 131 2.02 -1.50 18.02
N ASP A 132 1.64 -0.47 17.28
CA ASP A 132 1.85 0.92 17.62
C ASP A 132 0.56 1.73 17.46
N SER A 133 0.53 2.91 18.05
CA SER A 133 -0.55 3.86 17.89
C SER A 133 -0.03 5.28 17.70
N ILE A 134 -0.77 6.06 16.94
CA ILE A 134 -0.53 7.48 16.71
C ILE A 134 -1.75 8.24 17.22
N LYS A 135 -1.54 9.26 18.05
CA LYS A 135 -2.60 10.21 18.43
C LYS A 135 -2.73 11.24 17.32
N THR A 136 -3.94 11.38 16.79
CA THR A 136 -4.25 12.34 15.73
C THR A 136 -4.51 13.73 16.30
N ASP A 137 -4.54 14.77 15.46
CA ASP A 137 -4.69 16.17 15.87
C ASP A 137 -6.01 16.43 16.63
N ASN A 138 -7.08 15.67 16.31
CA ASN A 138 -8.36 15.80 17.01
C ASN A 138 -8.47 14.92 18.26
N GLY A 139 -7.40 14.23 18.67
CA GLY A 139 -7.37 13.36 19.85
C GLY A 139 -7.77 11.91 19.60
N ASP A 140 -8.11 11.51 18.39
CA ASP A 140 -8.33 10.13 18.02
C ASP A 140 -7.02 9.33 17.99
N TYR A 141 -7.11 8.01 18.05
CA TYR A 141 -5.96 7.12 17.92
C TYR A 141 -6.06 6.29 16.64
N LEU A 142 -4.92 6.19 15.95
CA LEU A 142 -4.72 5.29 14.83
C LEU A 142 -3.81 4.16 15.28
N CYS A 143 -4.32 2.92 15.26
CA CYS A 143 -3.53 1.74 15.59
C CYS A 143 -3.10 1.03 14.31
N TYR A 144 -1.86 0.56 14.27
CA TYR A 144 -1.31 -0.21 13.16
C TYR A 144 -0.31 -1.23 13.65
N ASP A 145 -0.09 -2.25 12.85
CA ASP A 145 0.90 -3.29 13.12
C ASP A 145 2.03 -3.23 12.10
N THR A 146 3.26 -3.28 12.57
CA THR A 146 4.41 -3.51 11.69
C THR A 146 4.57 -5.01 11.49
N MET A 147 4.60 -5.43 10.24
CA MET A 147 4.67 -6.83 9.84
C MET A 147 5.86 -7.07 8.92
N ILE A 148 6.43 -8.27 8.99
CA ILE A 148 7.53 -8.72 8.12
C ILE A 148 7.25 -10.10 7.54
N LYS A 149 7.90 -10.35 6.39
CA LYS A 149 7.93 -11.65 5.73
C LYS A 149 9.30 -11.87 5.09
N ARG A 150 9.84 -13.08 5.23
CA ARG A 150 11.01 -13.47 4.43
C ARG A 150 10.63 -13.56 2.97
N VAL A 151 11.44 -12.97 2.12
CA VAL A 151 11.28 -13.01 0.66
C VAL A 151 12.55 -13.56 0.02
N THR A 152 12.38 -14.36 -1.01
CA THR A 152 13.48 -14.96 -1.75
C THR A 152 13.35 -14.64 -3.22
N LYS A 153 14.47 -14.50 -3.91
CA LYS A 153 14.45 -14.48 -5.38
C LYS A 153 13.73 -15.73 -5.84
N ASN A 154 12.73 -15.58 -6.70
CA ASN A 154 12.18 -16.73 -7.39
C ASN A 154 13.34 -17.39 -8.15
N ALA A 155 13.61 -18.64 -7.84
CA ALA A 155 14.43 -19.46 -8.69
C ALA A 155 13.62 -19.69 -9.95
N ASP A 156 14.07 -19.11 -11.08
CA ASP A 156 13.56 -19.42 -12.40
C ASP A 156 13.83 -20.89 -12.75
#